data_ee8f9eebfc06af681fdf486ee0f1aee8
#
_entry.id   ee8f9eebfc06af681fdf486ee0f1aee8
#
_cell.length_a   1.000
_cell.length_b   1.000
_cell.length_c   1.000
_cell.angle_alpha   90.00
_cell.angle_beta   90.00
_cell.angle_gamma   90.00
#
_symmetry.space_group_name_H-M   'P 1'
#
loop_
_entity.id
_entity.type
_entity.pdbx_description
1 polymer ?
#
loop_
_entity_poly.entity_id
_entity_poly.type
_entity_poly.pdbx_seq_one_letter_code
_entity_poly.pdbx_strand_id
1 'polypeptide(L)'
;MGVWGRIVYQFRCVLGVTLLSTCALYGVLASIVLTLVGKRHLAQYTTARSFYYVMGTFLGIDVEVINPENLDKLPAIFVANHQSALDILMLGRTFPPGCTVTAKSSLKWVPFLGWFMSLSGTLFLDRGNREKSVKTLSKAIENIRSKKRAIWIFPEGTRSHSTKPCLLPFKKGAFHLAQQGKVPIVPIVVSNTSTIMNSKFKVFNRGVITVKVLDPISTSDLKKEDVSAFTERVKELMEREIKSLGYSKAIVDTNLPPDAKPVTDDASVSERSETGDFTEDRDNSSKDTVEEVVEVIEEQNEPAAAT
;
A
#
# COMPACT_ATOMS: atom_id res chain seq x y z
N MET A 1 -8.61 -25.97 -9.28
CA MET A 1 -8.20 -25.10 -10.43
C MET A 1 -7.70 -25.97 -11.58
N GLY A 2 -8.23 -25.80 -12.81
CA GLY A 2 -7.75 -26.54 -13.99
C GLY A 2 -6.38 -26.01 -14.47
N VAL A 3 -5.73 -26.80 -15.35
CA VAL A 3 -4.42 -26.45 -15.93
C VAL A 3 -4.42 -25.06 -16.58
N TRP A 4 -5.50 -24.74 -17.30
CA TRP A 4 -5.66 -23.44 -17.96
C TRP A 4 -5.65 -22.26 -16.97
N GLY A 5 -6.35 -22.35 -15.86
CA GLY A 5 -6.34 -21.29 -14.85
C GLY A 5 -4.95 -21.05 -14.23
N ARG A 6 -4.12 -22.11 -14.08
CA ARG A 6 -2.72 -21.97 -13.64
C ARG A 6 -1.88 -21.22 -14.67
N ILE A 7 -2.05 -21.53 -15.94
CA ILE A 7 -1.32 -20.86 -17.03
C ILE A 7 -1.67 -19.38 -17.06
N VAL A 8 -2.96 -19.03 -16.99
CA VAL A 8 -3.43 -17.64 -16.96
C VAL A 8 -2.85 -16.89 -15.76
N TYR A 9 -2.88 -17.49 -14.57
CA TYR A 9 -2.31 -16.91 -13.36
C TYR A 9 -0.81 -16.62 -13.53
N GLN A 10 -0.02 -17.61 -13.97
CA GLN A 10 1.43 -17.44 -14.16
C GLN A 10 1.75 -16.39 -15.22
N PHE A 11 1.03 -16.39 -16.34
CA PHE A 11 1.18 -15.37 -17.37
C PHE A 11 0.95 -13.96 -16.82
N ARG A 12 -0.14 -13.76 -16.06
CA ARG A 12 -0.43 -12.47 -15.45
C ARG A 12 0.59 -12.06 -14.40
N CYS A 13 1.16 -12.99 -13.62
CA CYS A 13 2.25 -12.72 -12.70
C CYS A 13 3.51 -12.24 -13.42
N VAL A 14 3.95 -12.96 -14.45
CA VAL A 14 5.11 -12.56 -15.28
C VAL A 14 4.88 -11.20 -15.93
N LEU A 15 3.70 -11.00 -16.52
CA LEU A 15 3.32 -9.71 -17.09
C LEU A 15 3.39 -8.59 -16.05
N GLY A 16 2.84 -8.81 -14.85
CA GLY A 16 2.86 -7.84 -13.75
C GLY A 16 4.28 -7.44 -13.33
N VAL A 17 5.18 -8.41 -13.18
CA VAL A 17 6.60 -8.16 -12.85
C VAL A 17 7.30 -7.40 -13.98
N THR A 18 7.06 -7.76 -15.23
CA THR A 18 7.64 -7.07 -16.40
C THR A 18 7.19 -5.60 -16.46
N LEU A 19 5.88 -5.36 -16.29
CA LEU A 19 5.32 -4.01 -16.28
C LEU A 19 5.86 -3.18 -15.09
N LEU A 20 5.96 -3.80 -13.91
CA LEU A 20 6.54 -3.17 -12.71
C LEU A 20 7.98 -2.72 -12.99
N SER A 21 8.82 -3.61 -13.55
CA SER A 21 10.22 -3.33 -13.86
C SER A 21 10.35 -2.22 -14.91
N THR A 22 9.50 -2.25 -15.94
CA THR A 22 9.48 -1.22 -17.01
C THR A 22 9.10 0.16 -16.43
N CYS A 23 8.05 0.23 -15.60
CA CYS A 23 7.66 1.48 -14.95
C CYS A 23 8.71 1.96 -13.94
N ALA A 24 9.40 1.05 -13.24
CA ALA A 24 10.50 1.41 -12.34
C ALA A 24 11.69 1.99 -13.11
N LEU A 25 12.03 1.42 -14.27
CA LEU A 25 13.07 1.97 -15.16
C LEU A 25 12.70 3.37 -15.67
N TYR A 26 11.44 3.55 -16.10
CA TYR A 26 10.91 4.89 -16.40
C TYR A 26 11.10 5.83 -15.21
N GLY A 27 10.79 5.36 -13.99
CA GLY A 27 10.94 6.13 -12.75
C GLY A 27 12.38 6.55 -12.47
N VAL A 28 13.38 5.71 -12.80
CA VAL A 28 14.81 6.07 -12.73
C VAL A 28 15.10 7.25 -13.65
N LEU A 29 14.71 7.15 -14.94
CA LEU A 29 14.93 8.21 -15.93
C LEU A 29 14.21 9.51 -15.54
N ALA A 30 12.93 9.42 -15.18
CA ALA A 30 12.14 10.54 -14.72
C ALA A 30 12.76 11.22 -13.48
N SER A 31 13.28 10.44 -12.52
CA SER A 31 13.94 10.98 -11.32
C SER A 31 15.20 11.76 -11.67
N ILE A 32 16.01 11.29 -12.62
CA ILE A 32 17.21 11.98 -13.08
C ILE A 32 16.81 13.31 -13.74
N VAL A 33 15.92 13.26 -14.74
CA VAL A 33 15.48 14.46 -15.48
C VAL A 33 14.85 15.48 -14.54
N LEU A 34 13.91 15.06 -13.68
CA LEU A 34 13.24 15.96 -12.74
C LEU A 34 14.19 16.52 -11.67
N THR A 35 15.24 15.82 -11.34
CA THR A 35 16.30 16.35 -10.44
C THR A 35 17.10 17.44 -11.13
N LEU A 36 17.50 17.23 -12.39
CA LEU A 36 18.25 18.23 -13.18
C LEU A 36 17.47 19.54 -13.38
N VAL A 37 16.13 19.45 -13.53
CA VAL A 37 15.28 20.64 -13.66
C VAL A 37 14.73 21.16 -12.32
N GLY A 38 15.26 20.71 -11.18
CA GLY A 38 14.85 21.17 -9.83
C GLY A 38 13.48 20.70 -9.36
N LYS A 39 12.83 19.76 -10.06
CA LYS A 39 11.49 19.25 -9.78
C LYS A 39 11.49 17.82 -9.21
N ARG A 40 12.56 17.40 -8.54
CA ARG A 40 12.71 16.05 -7.95
C ARG A 40 11.49 15.58 -7.17
N HIS A 41 10.79 16.49 -6.48
CA HIS A 41 9.59 16.18 -5.67
C HIS A 41 8.41 15.58 -6.48
N LEU A 42 8.43 15.70 -7.81
CA LEU A 42 7.43 15.12 -8.70
C LEU A 42 7.80 13.70 -9.16
N ALA A 43 9.01 13.22 -8.88
CA ALA A 43 9.48 11.93 -9.41
C ALA A 43 8.62 10.75 -8.96
N GLN A 44 8.24 10.70 -7.69
CA GLN A 44 7.36 9.63 -7.18
C GLN A 44 5.94 9.74 -7.76
N TYR A 45 5.42 10.96 -7.87
CA TYR A 45 4.10 11.20 -8.47
C TYR A 45 4.02 10.72 -9.91
N THR A 46 4.96 11.11 -10.78
CA THR A 46 4.95 10.73 -12.20
C THR A 46 5.12 9.23 -12.38
N THR A 47 5.98 8.60 -11.58
CA THR A 47 6.20 7.16 -11.62
C THR A 47 4.99 6.39 -11.06
N ALA A 48 4.38 6.87 -9.98
CA ALA A 48 3.14 6.28 -9.45
C ALA A 48 2.02 6.30 -10.51
N ARG A 49 1.88 7.42 -11.24
CA ARG A 49 0.93 7.51 -12.37
C ARG A 49 1.25 6.52 -13.49
N SER A 50 2.53 6.29 -13.82
CA SER A 50 2.90 5.28 -14.80
C SER A 50 2.52 3.87 -14.35
N PHE A 51 2.70 3.51 -13.08
CA PHE A 51 2.21 2.24 -12.54
C PHE A 51 0.71 2.10 -12.74
N TYR A 52 -0.07 3.11 -12.37
CA TYR A 52 -1.53 3.05 -12.51
C TYR A 52 -1.95 2.88 -13.97
N TYR A 53 -1.50 3.76 -14.86
CA TYR A 53 -1.96 3.73 -16.25
C TYR A 53 -1.44 2.50 -17.00
N VAL A 54 -0.16 2.17 -16.88
CA VAL A 54 0.42 1.05 -17.62
C VAL A 54 -0.05 -0.28 -17.04
N MET A 55 0.19 -0.53 -15.74
CA MET A 55 -0.19 -1.81 -15.13
C MET A 55 -1.71 -1.98 -15.09
N GLY A 56 -2.47 -0.94 -14.75
CA GLY A 56 -3.92 -0.97 -14.71
C GLY A 56 -4.51 -1.38 -16.05
N THR A 57 -4.07 -0.72 -17.14
CA THR A 57 -4.54 -1.02 -18.50
C THR A 57 -4.22 -2.46 -18.92
N PHE A 58 -2.95 -2.88 -18.80
CA PHE A 58 -2.53 -4.20 -19.27
C PHE A 58 -3.03 -5.35 -18.39
N LEU A 59 -3.21 -5.12 -17.10
CA LEU A 59 -3.77 -6.12 -16.17
C LEU A 59 -5.30 -6.06 -16.10
N GLY A 60 -5.93 -5.04 -16.68
CA GLY A 60 -7.37 -4.84 -16.62
C GLY A 60 -7.87 -4.56 -15.21
N ILE A 61 -7.12 -3.78 -14.43
CA ILE A 61 -7.47 -3.41 -13.05
C ILE A 61 -7.61 -1.90 -12.96
N ASP A 62 -8.76 -1.44 -12.54
CA ASP A 62 -9.04 -0.02 -12.30
C ASP A 62 -9.11 0.29 -10.80
N VAL A 63 -9.04 1.57 -10.45
CA VAL A 63 -9.12 2.05 -9.07
C VAL A 63 -10.15 3.20 -9.00
N GLU A 64 -11.27 2.92 -8.38
CA GLU A 64 -12.28 3.93 -8.03
C GLU A 64 -11.92 4.61 -6.71
N VAL A 65 -12.02 5.93 -6.67
CA VAL A 65 -11.70 6.72 -5.48
C VAL A 65 -12.94 7.47 -5.00
N ILE A 66 -13.33 7.23 -3.74
CA ILE A 66 -14.40 7.93 -3.03
C ILE A 66 -13.75 9.06 -2.22
N ASN A 67 -14.31 10.27 -2.29
CA ASN A 67 -13.83 11.52 -1.67
C ASN A 67 -12.38 11.88 -2.09
N PRO A 68 -12.08 11.95 -3.38
CA PRO A 68 -10.73 12.24 -3.87
C PRO A 68 -10.22 13.63 -3.44
N GLU A 69 -11.10 14.58 -3.16
CA GLU A 69 -10.79 15.94 -2.70
C GLU A 69 -10.03 15.96 -1.37
N ASN A 70 -10.13 14.91 -0.56
CA ASN A 70 -9.37 14.78 0.69
C ASN A 70 -7.87 14.54 0.46
N LEU A 71 -7.46 14.13 -0.75
CA LEU A 71 -6.06 14.00 -1.13
C LEU A 71 -5.34 15.34 -1.29
N ASP A 72 -6.08 16.41 -1.53
CA ASP A 72 -5.55 17.77 -1.74
C ASP A 72 -5.43 18.56 -0.43
N LYS A 73 -5.93 18.03 0.69
CA LYS A 73 -5.84 18.66 2.01
C LYS A 73 -4.43 18.48 2.61
N LEU A 74 -3.50 19.31 2.16
CA LEU A 74 -2.08 19.25 2.54
C LEU A 74 -1.68 20.40 3.50
N PRO A 75 -0.67 20.22 4.39
CA PRO A 75 0.15 19.01 4.56
C PRO A 75 -0.60 17.86 5.23
N ALA A 76 -0.23 16.61 4.91
CA ALA A 76 -0.90 15.44 5.47
C ALA A 76 0.04 14.24 5.69
N ILE A 77 -0.34 13.38 6.62
CA ILE A 77 0.17 12.02 6.73
C ILE A 77 -0.95 11.07 6.29
N PHE A 78 -0.82 10.52 5.11
CA PHE A 78 -1.73 9.48 4.62
C PHE A 78 -1.40 8.16 5.29
N VAL A 79 -2.41 7.53 5.90
CA VAL A 79 -2.30 6.19 6.47
C VAL A 79 -3.26 5.26 5.75
N ALA A 80 -2.74 4.19 5.16
CA ALA A 80 -3.53 3.25 4.37
C ALA A 80 -3.32 1.81 4.86
N ASN A 81 -4.33 0.96 4.70
CA ASN A 81 -4.16 -0.48 4.89
C ASN A 81 -3.26 -1.07 3.79
N HIS A 82 -2.50 -2.12 4.15
CA HIS A 82 -1.50 -2.73 3.28
C HIS A 82 -1.87 -4.19 3.03
N GLN A 83 -2.19 -4.56 1.80
CA GLN A 83 -2.75 -5.87 1.53
C GLN A 83 -1.88 -6.75 0.64
N SER A 84 -1.40 -6.22 -0.48
CA SER A 84 -0.71 -7.01 -1.51
C SER A 84 0.17 -6.15 -2.42
N ALA A 85 0.76 -6.76 -3.44
CA ALA A 85 1.48 -6.02 -4.47
C ALA A 85 0.59 -5.07 -5.30
N LEU A 86 -0.73 -5.27 -5.30
CA LEU A 86 -1.68 -4.37 -5.98
C LEU A 86 -1.79 -2.99 -5.34
N ASP A 87 -1.29 -2.80 -4.12
CA ASP A 87 -1.29 -1.49 -3.46
C ASP A 87 -0.52 -0.43 -4.28
N ILE A 88 0.37 -0.86 -5.18
CA ILE A 88 1.03 0.05 -6.12
C ILE A 88 0.05 0.71 -7.11
N LEU A 89 -1.03 0.03 -7.50
CA LEU A 89 -2.06 0.60 -8.37
C LEU A 89 -2.88 1.65 -7.63
N MET A 90 -3.25 1.34 -6.39
CA MET A 90 -3.92 2.29 -5.50
C MET A 90 -3.04 3.53 -5.27
N LEU A 91 -1.76 3.36 -4.92
CA LEU A 91 -0.80 4.45 -4.84
C LEU A 91 -0.74 5.22 -6.16
N GLY A 92 -0.67 4.52 -7.29
CA GLY A 92 -0.65 5.13 -8.61
C GLY A 92 -1.83 6.05 -8.88
N ARG A 93 -3.02 5.72 -8.38
CA ARG A 93 -4.24 6.50 -8.57
C ARG A 93 -4.37 7.66 -7.57
N THR A 94 -3.94 7.46 -6.32
CA THR A 94 -4.23 8.39 -5.21
C THR A 94 -3.04 9.25 -4.77
N PHE A 95 -1.82 8.97 -5.23
CA PHE A 95 -0.61 9.66 -4.79
C PHE A 95 -0.59 11.12 -5.25
N PRO A 96 -0.61 12.14 -4.36
CA PRO A 96 -0.59 13.54 -4.79
C PRO A 96 0.82 14.04 -5.13
N PRO A 97 0.94 15.12 -5.91
CA PRO A 97 2.23 15.76 -6.20
C PRO A 97 2.99 16.14 -4.93
N GLY A 98 4.28 15.79 -4.87
CA GLY A 98 5.14 16.11 -3.72
C GLY A 98 4.95 15.18 -2.51
N CYS A 99 4.09 14.19 -2.59
CA CYS A 99 4.02 13.13 -1.59
C CYS A 99 5.26 12.22 -1.68
N THR A 100 5.65 11.62 -0.55
CA THR A 100 6.70 10.61 -0.50
C THR A 100 6.25 9.38 0.26
N VAL A 101 6.67 8.19 -0.18
CA VAL A 101 6.33 6.93 0.47
C VAL A 101 7.42 6.51 1.45
N THR A 102 7.03 5.78 2.49
CA THR A 102 7.98 5.05 3.36
C THR A 102 8.14 3.63 2.86
N ALA A 103 9.35 3.09 2.95
CA ALA A 103 9.68 1.74 2.50
C ALA A 103 10.70 1.05 3.40
N LYS A 104 10.74 -0.29 3.34
CA LYS A 104 11.78 -1.10 4.01
C LYS A 104 13.15 -0.78 3.40
N SER A 105 14.18 -0.68 4.23
CA SER A 105 15.54 -0.33 3.79
C SER A 105 16.14 -1.33 2.80
N SER A 106 15.79 -2.62 2.88
CA SER A 106 16.25 -3.66 1.95
C SER A 106 15.79 -3.42 0.51
N LEU A 107 14.64 -2.76 0.27
CA LEU A 107 14.16 -2.45 -1.08
C LEU A 107 15.11 -1.54 -1.89
N LYS A 108 16.07 -0.89 -1.24
CA LYS A 108 17.14 -0.15 -1.92
C LYS A 108 17.93 -0.99 -2.92
N TRP A 109 18.05 -2.29 -2.66
CA TRP A 109 18.89 -3.22 -3.40
C TRP A 109 18.15 -3.93 -4.54
N VAL A 110 16.82 -3.77 -4.62
CA VAL A 110 16.03 -4.34 -5.71
C VAL A 110 16.35 -3.60 -7.02
N PRO A 111 16.82 -4.29 -8.07
CA PRO A 111 17.14 -3.67 -9.35
C PRO A 111 16.00 -2.82 -9.90
N PHE A 112 16.32 -1.71 -10.53
CA PHE A 112 15.41 -0.69 -11.06
C PHE A 112 14.52 -0.04 -10.00
N LEU A 113 13.75 -0.83 -9.23
CA LEU A 113 12.85 -0.31 -8.20
C LEU A 113 13.62 0.42 -7.09
N GLY A 114 14.67 -0.19 -6.55
CA GLY A 114 15.50 0.42 -5.50
C GLY A 114 16.25 1.66 -5.98
N TRP A 115 16.70 1.66 -7.23
CA TRP A 115 17.33 2.83 -7.85
C TRP A 115 16.35 3.98 -8.00
N PHE A 116 15.16 3.70 -8.54
CA PHE A 116 14.07 4.68 -8.60
C PHE A 116 13.75 5.25 -7.21
N MET A 117 13.49 4.39 -6.24
CA MET A 117 13.12 4.79 -4.89
C MET A 117 14.21 5.68 -4.24
N SER A 118 15.49 5.34 -4.43
CA SER A 118 16.61 6.12 -3.91
C SER A 118 16.73 7.50 -4.57
N LEU A 119 16.61 7.56 -5.88
CA LEU A 119 16.69 8.80 -6.65
C LEU A 119 15.48 9.71 -6.39
N SER A 120 14.29 9.15 -6.27
CA SER A 120 13.05 9.91 -6.07
C SER A 120 12.84 10.44 -4.65
N GLY A 121 13.64 10.00 -3.68
CA GLY A 121 13.58 10.50 -2.29
C GLY A 121 12.63 9.72 -1.39
N THR A 122 12.45 8.43 -1.63
CA THR A 122 11.75 7.51 -0.72
C THR A 122 12.38 7.53 0.66
N LEU A 123 11.55 7.48 1.70
CA LEU A 123 12.00 7.41 3.09
C LEU A 123 12.20 5.95 3.50
N PHE A 124 13.42 5.50 3.44
CA PHE A 124 13.76 4.15 3.84
C PHE A 124 13.81 4.01 5.36
N LEU A 125 13.02 3.07 5.88
CA LEU A 125 12.93 2.76 7.30
C LEU A 125 13.62 1.43 7.60
N ASP A 126 14.49 1.48 8.61
CA ASP A 126 15.14 0.29 9.14
C ASP A 126 14.23 -0.31 10.22
N ARG A 127 13.54 -1.41 9.88
CA ARG A 127 12.58 -2.04 10.80
C ARG A 127 13.26 -2.66 12.03
N GLY A 128 14.54 -3.01 11.93
CA GLY A 128 15.36 -3.50 13.05
C GLY A 128 15.89 -2.38 13.96
N ASN A 129 15.91 -1.12 13.48
CA ASN A 129 16.42 0.02 14.23
C ASN A 129 15.38 1.14 14.34
N ARG A 130 14.63 1.11 15.47
CA ARG A 130 13.57 2.09 15.75
C ARG A 130 14.09 3.51 15.81
N GLU A 131 15.24 3.74 16.46
CA GLU A 131 15.81 5.06 16.65
C GLU A 131 16.18 5.73 15.31
N LYS A 132 16.86 4.98 14.43
CA LYS A 132 17.21 5.42 13.08
C LYS A 132 15.97 5.76 12.24
N SER A 133 14.94 4.94 12.34
CA SER A 133 13.66 5.15 11.64
C SER A 133 12.95 6.41 12.14
N VAL A 134 12.88 6.62 13.46
CA VAL A 134 12.30 7.83 14.07
C VAL A 134 13.09 9.08 13.62
N LYS A 135 14.42 9.04 13.66
CA LYS A 135 15.26 10.17 13.23
C LYS A 135 15.04 10.53 11.75
N THR A 136 14.88 9.51 10.89
CA THR A 136 14.57 9.71 9.46
C THR A 136 13.23 10.40 9.27
N LEU A 137 12.19 9.93 9.97
CA LEU A 137 10.84 10.50 9.90
C LEU A 137 10.77 11.91 10.48
N SER A 138 11.42 12.17 11.62
CA SER A 138 11.45 13.50 12.26
C SER A 138 12.12 14.56 11.38
N LYS A 139 13.14 14.20 10.60
CA LYS A 139 13.72 15.11 9.60
C LYS A 139 12.79 15.38 8.43
N ALA A 140 11.98 14.38 8.05
CA ALA A 140 11.05 14.51 6.93
C ALA A 140 9.86 15.40 7.27
N ILE A 141 9.35 15.35 8.51
CA ILE A 141 8.11 16.05 8.89
C ILE A 141 8.22 17.57 8.76
N GLU A 142 9.36 18.15 9.10
CA GLU A 142 9.56 19.59 8.96
C GLU A 142 9.52 20.03 7.49
N ASN A 143 10.13 19.25 6.60
CA ASN A 143 10.08 19.49 5.16
C ASN A 143 8.65 19.32 4.58
N ILE A 144 7.89 18.38 5.12
CA ILE A 144 6.50 18.13 4.72
C ILE A 144 5.61 19.28 5.13
N ARG A 145 5.74 19.75 6.38
CA ARG A 145 4.97 20.86 6.92
C ARG A 145 5.28 22.17 6.20
N SER A 146 6.55 22.52 6.07
CA SER A 146 6.98 23.79 5.46
C SER A 146 6.66 23.90 3.97
N LYS A 147 6.67 22.77 3.24
CA LYS A 147 6.40 22.73 1.80
C LYS A 147 4.99 22.30 1.44
N LYS A 148 4.08 22.17 2.42
CA LYS A 148 2.71 21.67 2.24
C LYS A 148 2.67 20.39 1.40
N ARG A 149 3.42 19.36 1.83
CA ARG A 149 3.52 18.07 1.17
C ARG A 149 2.89 16.97 1.99
N ALA A 150 3.03 15.72 1.56
CA ALA A 150 2.54 14.56 2.28
C ALA A 150 3.58 13.46 2.44
N ILE A 151 3.33 12.61 3.42
CA ILE A 151 3.97 11.30 3.59
C ILE A 151 2.90 10.22 3.49
N TRP A 152 3.23 9.13 2.79
CA TRP A 152 2.39 7.93 2.75
C TRP A 152 3.00 6.84 3.61
N ILE A 153 2.23 6.34 4.57
CA ILE A 153 2.67 5.31 5.52
C ILE A 153 1.61 4.20 5.57
N PHE A 154 2.07 2.96 5.54
CA PHE A 154 1.27 1.79 5.87
C PHE A 154 1.51 1.45 7.35
N PRO A 155 0.57 1.77 8.26
CA PRO A 155 0.81 1.63 9.70
C PRO A 155 0.91 0.18 10.15
N GLU A 156 0.40 -0.77 9.39
CA GLU A 156 0.55 -2.22 9.62
C GLU A 156 2.03 -2.65 9.56
N GLY A 157 2.83 -2.00 8.73
CA GLY A 157 4.27 -2.24 8.56
C GLY A 157 4.63 -3.54 7.84
N THR A 158 3.64 -4.31 7.41
CA THR A 158 3.75 -5.48 6.55
C THR A 158 2.46 -5.64 5.76
N ARG A 159 2.44 -6.45 4.72
CA ARG A 159 1.22 -6.81 3.98
C ARG A 159 0.39 -7.80 4.78
N SER A 160 -0.93 -7.66 4.75
CA SER A 160 -1.84 -8.54 5.49
C SER A 160 -2.11 -9.86 4.79
N HIS A 161 -2.10 -9.86 3.44
CA HIS A 161 -2.51 -11.01 2.59
C HIS A 161 -3.86 -11.63 2.98
N SER A 162 -4.64 -10.92 3.78
CA SER A 162 -5.91 -11.43 4.31
C SER A 162 -6.94 -11.63 3.22
N THR A 163 -7.64 -12.76 3.27
CA THR A 163 -8.83 -13.02 2.44
C THR A 163 -10.10 -12.38 3.01
N LYS A 164 -10.03 -11.79 4.20
CA LYS A 164 -11.14 -11.11 4.86
C LYS A 164 -10.88 -9.60 4.93
N PRO A 165 -11.92 -8.75 4.88
CA PRO A 165 -11.77 -7.30 5.04
C PRO A 165 -11.47 -6.93 6.50
N CYS A 166 -10.20 -7.08 6.89
CA CYS A 166 -9.69 -6.79 8.24
C CYS A 166 -8.33 -6.08 8.16
N LEU A 167 -7.90 -5.54 9.28
CA LEU A 167 -6.64 -4.81 9.43
C LEU A 167 -5.71 -5.53 10.40
N LEU A 168 -4.41 -5.47 10.14
CA LEU A 168 -3.41 -5.85 11.12
C LEU A 168 -3.25 -4.77 12.21
N PRO A 169 -2.65 -5.08 13.36
CA PRO A 169 -2.35 -4.09 14.39
C PRO A 169 -1.50 -2.94 13.86
N PHE A 170 -1.86 -1.70 14.22
CA PHE A 170 -1.14 -0.51 13.75
C PHE A 170 0.11 -0.23 14.59
N LYS A 171 1.21 0.07 13.91
CA LYS A 171 2.42 0.63 14.52
C LYS A 171 2.24 2.13 14.76
N LYS A 172 2.61 2.59 15.95
CA LYS A 172 2.37 3.98 16.40
C LYS A 172 3.27 5.03 15.73
N GLY A 173 4.24 4.62 14.89
CA GLY A 173 5.24 5.51 14.30
C GLY A 173 4.65 6.67 13.48
N ALA A 174 3.65 6.40 12.63
CA ALA A 174 2.95 7.43 11.85
C ALA A 174 2.23 8.44 12.75
N PHE A 175 1.63 7.96 13.82
CA PHE A 175 0.83 8.76 14.76
C PHE A 175 1.71 9.64 15.67
N HIS A 176 2.85 9.12 16.12
CA HIS A 176 3.87 9.94 16.80
C HIS A 176 4.42 11.02 15.87
N LEU A 177 4.66 10.69 14.61
CA LEU A 177 5.11 11.66 13.61
C LEU A 177 4.08 12.78 13.41
N ALA A 178 2.80 12.41 13.29
CA ALA A 178 1.69 13.35 13.16
C ALA A 178 1.59 14.28 14.37
N GLN A 179 1.69 13.74 15.57
CA GLN A 179 1.68 14.46 16.83
C GLN A 179 2.86 15.45 16.93
N GLN A 180 4.07 15.03 16.61
CA GLN A 180 5.27 15.87 16.64
C GLN A 180 5.20 17.02 15.63
N GLY A 181 4.73 16.72 14.42
CA GLY A 181 4.64 17.71 13.34
C GLY A 181 3.39 18.58 13.37
N LYS A 182 2.41 18.24 14.22
CA LYS A 182 1.07 18.86 14.20
C LYS A 182 0.45 18.80 12.80
N VAL A 183 0.66 17.68 12.10
CA VAL A 183 0.18 17.42 10.74
C VAL A 183 -1.00 16.45 10.80
N PRO A 184 -2.14 16.76 10.16
CA PRO A 184 -3.32 15.89 10.20
C PRO A 184 -3.01 14.51 9.61
N ILE A 185 -3.70 13.50 10.14
CA ILE A 185 -3.78 12.17 9.55
C ILE A 185 -4.98 12.11 8.61
N VAL A 186 -4.76 11.62 7.40
CA VAL A 186 -5.81 11.30 6.43
C VAL A 186 -5.85 9.80 6.25
N PRO A 187 -6.85 9.11 6.83
CA PRO A 187 -6.99 7.67 6.65
C PRO A 187 -7.47 7.34 5.23
N ILE A 188 -6.90 6.31 4.64
CA ILE A 188 -7.26 5.80 3.30
C ILE A 188 -7.56 4.32 3.44
N VAL A 189 -8.76 3.92 3.04
CA VAL A 189 -9.23 2.55 3.18
C VAL A 189 -9.42 1.94 1.80
N VAL A 190 -8.77 0.81 1.58
CA VAL A 190 -8.81 0.04 0.34
C VAL A 190 -9.64 -1.21 0.55
N SER A 191 -10.62 -1.47 -0.30
CA SER A 191 -11.42 -2.70 -0.30
C SER A 191 -10.53 -3.94 -0.35
N ASN A 192 -11.00 -5.08 0.17
CA ASN A 192 -10.16 -6.29 0.19
C ASN A 192 -9.84 -6.76 -1.24
N THR A 193 -8.55 -6.81 -1.58
CA THR A 193 -8.05 -7.11 -2.93
C THR A 193 -7.89 -8.60 -3.21
N SER A 194 -8.23 -9.49 -2.29
CA SER A 194 -8.04 -10.94 -2.45
C SER A 194 -8.86 -11.55 -3.60
N THR A 195 -9.95 -10.90 -4.00
CA THR A 195 -10.74 -11.27 -5.19
C THR A 195 -10.04 -10.95 -6.50
N ILE A 196 -9.15 -9.94 -6.50
CA ILE A 196 -8.36 -9.55 -7.67
C ILE A 196 -7.03 -10.32 -7.68
N MET A 197 -6.32 -10.36 -6.54
CA MET A 197 -5.03 -11.05 -6.46
C MET A 197 -4.87 -11.77 -5.11
N ASN A 198 -4.65 -13.08 -5.17
CA ASN A 198 -4.28 -13.91 -4.03
C ASN A 198 -3.43 -15.10 -4.49
N SER A 199 -2.21 -15.17 -4.04
CA SER A 199 -1.27 -16.18 -4.48
C SER A 199 -1.53 -17.55 -3.88
N LYS A 200 -1.98 -17.65 -2.62
CA LYS A 200 -2.35 -18.92 -1.98
C LYS A 200 -3.39 -19.68 -2.81
N PHE A 201 -4.38 -18.96 -3.34
CA PHE A 201 -5.45 -19.52 -4.16
C PHE A 201 -5.20 -19.38 -5.66
N LYS A 202 -4.01 -18.83 -6.06
CA LYS A 202 -3.66 -18.59 -7.47
C LYS A 202 -4.71 -17.75 -8.19
N VAL A 203 -5.17 -16.71 -7.52
CA VAL A 203 -6.12 -15.72 -8.06
C VAL A 203 -5.34 -14.56 -8.66
N PHE A 204 -5.64 -14.21 -9.91
CA PHE A 204 -5.22 -12.95 -10.50
C PHE A 204 -6.25 -12.54 -11.55
N ASN A 205 -7.29 -11.84 -11.10
CA ASN A 205 -8.45 -11.43 -11.90
C ASN A 205 -8.30 -9.98 -12.40
N ARG A 206 -9.13 -9.63 -13.39
CA ARG A 206 -9.42 -8.24 -13.73
C ARG A 206 -10.46 -7.69 -12.76
N GLY A 207 -10.59 -6.37 -12.68
CA GLY A 207 -11.66 -5.77 -11.87
C GLY A 207 -11.37 -4.36 -11.40
N VAL A 208 -12.08 -3.96 -10.34
CA VAL A 208 -12.03 -2.61 -9.79
C VAL A 208 -11.72 -2.66 -8.30
N ILE A 209 -10.69 -1.94 -7.87
CA ILE A 209 -10.33 -1.74 -6.47
C ILE A 209 -11.00 -0.45 -6.01
N THR A 210 -11.80 -0.48 -4.95
CA THR A 210 -12.40 0.72 -4.37
C THR A 210 -11.52 1.27 -3.27
N VAL A 211 -11.20 2.55 -3.34
CA VAL A 211 -10.42 3.30 -2.34
C VAL A 211 -11.27 4.42 -1.78
N LYS A 212 -11.43 4.49 -0.46
CA LYS A 212 -12.12 5.58 0.22
C LYS A 212 -11.13 6.42 1.00
N VAL A 213 -11.08 7.72 0.68
CA VAL A 213 -10.26 8.70 1.39
C VAL A 213 -11.13 9.36 2.45
N LEU A 214 -10.81 9.13 3.73
CA LEU A 214 -11.59 9.67 4.84
C LEU A 214 -11.20 11.12 5.12
N ASP A 215 -12.01 11.80 5.91
CA ASP A 215 -11.73 13.17 6.32
C ASP A 215 -10.44 13.28 7.15
N PRO A 216 -9.69 14.38 6.98
CA PRO A 216 -8.51 14.63 7.78
C PRO A 216 -8.84 14.71 9.27
N ILE A 217 -8.05 14.01 10.08
CA ILE A 217 -8.16 14.02 11.54
C ILE A 217 -7.06 14.93 12.09
N SER A 218 -7.47 16.03 12.75
CA SER A 218 -6.52 16.97 13.34
C SER A 218 -5.67 16.33 14.44
N THR A 219 -4.40 16.75 14.50
CA THR A 219 -3.46 16.37 15.56
C THR A 219 -2.91 17.61 16.31
N SER A 220 -3.51 18.80 16.12
CA SER A 220 -3.07 20.05 16.74
C SER A 220 -2.99 19.95 18.26
N ASP A 221 -4.02 19.38 18.87
CA ASP A 221 -4.15 19.26 20.33
C ASP A 221 -3.75 17.89 20.88
N LEU A 222 -3.30 16.99 20.00
CA LEU A 222 -2.90 15.64 20.37
C LEU A 222 -1.63 15.67 21.23
N LYS A 223 -1.74 15.17 22.47
CA LYS A 223 -0.61 15.00 23.38
C LYS A 223 0.11 13.69 23.13
N LYS A 224 1.36 13.61 23.60
CA LYS A 224 2.21 12.43 23.39
C LYS A 224 1.65 11.17 24.09
N GLU A 225 1.08 11.36 25.26
CA GLU A 225 0.42 10.31 26.07
C GLU A 225 -0.81 9.72 25.40
N ASP A 226 -1.53 10.52 24.60
CA ASP A 226 -2.79 10.13 23.96
C ASP A 226 -2.59 9.43 22.60
N VAL A 227 -1.35 9.38 22.10
CA VAL A 227 -1.06 8.79 20.78
C VAL A 227 -1.51 7.34 20.67
N SER A 228 -1.45 6.57 21.77
CA SER A 228 -1.89 5.17 21.76
C SER A 228 -3.39 5.04 21.55
N ALA A 229 -4.18 5.78 22.30
CA ALA A 229 -5.65 5.82 22.18
C ALA A 229 -6.08 6.39 20.82
N PHE A 230 -5.36 7.41 20.34
CA PHE A 230 -5.60 7.99 19.02
C PHE A 230 -5.34 6.98 17.89
N THR A 231 -4.26 6.20 17.99
CA THR A 231 -3.93 5.14 17.01
C THR A 231 -5.05 4.10 16.93
N GLU A 232 -5.54 3.62 18.08
CA GLU A 232 -6.60 2.62 18.12
C GLU A 232 -7.91 3.17 17.56
N ARG A 233 -8.30 4.40 17.92
CA ARG A 233 -9.48 5.07 17.37
C ARG A 233 -9.43 5.19 15.84
N VAL A 234 -8.26 5.55 15.28
CA VAL A 234 -8.10 5.63 13.81
C VAL A 234 -8.18 4.24 13.19
N LYS A 235 -7.58 3.22 13.82
CA LYS A 235 -7.66 1.83 13.36
C LYS A 235 -9.11 1.34 13.36
N GLU A 236 -9.86 1.54 14.44
CA GLU A 236 -11.28 1.16 14.55
C GLU A 236 -12.15 1.86 13.50
N LEU A 237 -11.87 3.14 13.23
CA LEU A 237 -12.54 3.87 12.15
C LEU A 237 -12.28 3.21 10.79
N MET A 238 -11.01 2.94 10.47
CA MET A 238 -10.64 2.29 9.21
C MET A 238 -11.17 0.85 9.14
N GLU A 239 -11.27 0.14 10.26
CA GLU A 239 -11.79 -1.22 10.31
C GLU A 239 -13.30 -1.29 10.05
N ARG A 240 -14.08 -0.31 10.51
CA ARG A 240 -15.49 -0.17 10.11
C ARG A 240 -15.62 0.09 8.61
N GLU A 241 -14.79 0.98 8.08
CA GLU A 241 -14.84 1.36 6.68
C GLU A 241 -14.42 0.21 5.74
N ILE A 242 -13.39 -0.57 6.08
CA ILE A 242 -12.98 -1.72 5.23
C ILE A 242 -14.06 -2.82 5.25
N LYS A 243 -14.74 -3.03 6.38
CA LYS A 243 -15.89 -3.95 6.46
C LYS A 243 -17.06 -3.46 5.60
N SER A 244 -17.32 -2.16 5.59
CA SER A 244 -18.34 -1.53 4.75
C SER A 244 -18.01 -1.61 3.25
N LEU A 245 -16.74 -1.37 2.87
CA LEU A 245 -16.29 -1.50 1.48
C LEU A 245 -16.29 -2.97 1.01
N GLY A 246 -16.05 -3.91 1.92
CA GLY A 246 -16.00 -5.33 1.60
C GLY A 246 -14.87 -5.68 0.62
N TYR A 247 -15.19 -6.45 -0.40
CA TYR A 247 -14.25 -6.93 -1.41
C TYR A 247 -14.19 -6.03 -2.65
N SER A 248 -13.04 -6.04 -3.32
CA SER A 248 -12.89 -5.43 -4.65
C SER A 248 -13.76 -6.18 -5.67
N LYS A 249 -14.31 -5.44 -6.64
CA LYS A 249 -15.18 -6.00 -7.70
C LYS A 249 -14.30 -6.76 -8.71
N ALA A 250 -14.38 -8.07 -8.71
CA ALA A 250 -13.62 -8.91 -9.65
C ALA A 250 -14.47 -9.28 -10.88
N ILE A 251 -13.87 -9.14 -12.06
CA ILE A 251 -14.29 -9.86 -13.26
C ILE A 251 -13.53 -11.18 -13.23
N VAL A 252 -14.24 -12.28 -13.01
CA VAL A 252 -13.63 -13.58 -12.68
C VAL A 252 -13.03 -14.23 -13.91
N ASP A 253 -11.71 -14.21 -14.00
CA ASP A 253 -10.90 -14.93 -15.01
C ASP A 253 -10.29 -16.20 -14.43
N THR A 254 -10.11 -16.25 -13.09
CA THR A 254 -9.54 -17.36 -12.33
C THR A 254 -10.38 -17.65 -11.08
N ASN A 255 -9.87 -18.47 -10.18
CA ASN A 255 -10.56 -18.80 -8.93
C ASN A 255 -10.76 -17.57 -8.03
N LEU A 256 -11.69 -17.72 -7.07
CA LEU A 256 -11.80 -16.83 -5.92
C LEU A 256 -11.34 -17.56 -4.65
N PRO A 257 -10.82 -16.85 -3.63
CA PRO A 257 -10.63 -17.42 -2.31
C PRO A 257 -11.96 -17.96 -1.75
N PRO A 258 -11.96 -19.07 -0.99
CA PRO A 258 -13.19 -19.69 -0.47
C PRO A 258 -14.05 -18.74 0.38
N ASP A 259 -13.40 -17.84 1.13
CA ASP A 259 -14.07 -16.88 2.01
C ASP A 259 -14.48 -15.57 1.31
N ALA A 260 -14.03 -15.37 0.06
CA ALA A 260 -14.31 -14.14 -0.68
C ALA A 260 -15.66 -14.26 -1.40
N LYS A 261 -16.56 -13.31 -1.13
CA LYS A 261 -17.82 -13.18 -1.86
C LYS A 261 -17.62 -12.20 -3.02
N PRO A 262 -17.95 -12.57 -4.27
CA PRO A 262 -17.93 -11.60 -5.37
C PRO A 262 -18.98 -10.52 -5.07
N VAL A 263 -18.59 -9.25 -5.26
CA VAL A 263 -19.56 -8.15 -5.25
C VAL A 263 -20.31 -8.22 -6.57
N THR A 264 -21.57 -8.62 -6.51
CA THR A 264 -22.50 -8.54 -7.64
C THR A 264 -23.18 -7.18 -7.60
N ASP A 265 -23.46 -6.59 -8.77
CA ASP A 265 -24.07 -5.25 -8.88
C ASP A 265 -25.50 -5.16 -8.28
N ASP A 266 -26.09 -6.30 -7.85
CA ASP A 266 -27.45 -6.39 -7.30
C ASP A 266 -27.52 -6.40 -5.76
N ALA A 267 -26.44 -6.16 -5.03
CA ALA A 267 -26.49 -6.16 -3.56
C ALA A 267 -26.99 -4.82 -3.01
N SER A 268 -28.30 -4.60 -3.12
CA SER A 268 -29.03 -3.70 -2.20
C SER A 268 -28.83 -4.19 -0.77
N VAL A 269 -28.41 -3.27 0.07
CA VAL A 269 -28.20 -3.34 1.51
C VAL A 269 -29.14 -4.32 2.22
N SER A 270 -28.61 -5.38 2.78
CA SER A 270 -29.24 -6.10 3.89
C SER A 270 -28.19 -6.37 4.97
N GLU A 271 -28.39 -5.68 6.09
CA GLU A 271 -27.69 -5.91 7.35
C GLU A 271 -27.85 -7.36 7.81
N ARG A 272 -26.76 -8.02 8.17
CA ARG A 272 -26.77 -9.07 9.20
C ARG A 272 -25.44 -9.10 9.95
N SER A 273 -25.54 -8.82 11.23
CA SER A 273 -24.55 -9.06 12.25
C SER A 273 -24.33 -10.56 12.45
N GLU A 274 -23.11 -11.04 12.31
CA GLU A 274 -22.66 -12.30 12.92
C GLU A 274 -21.30 -12.08 13.58
N THR A 275 -21.31 -12.21 14.88
CA THR A 275 -20.14 -12.32 15.73
C THR A 275 -19.52 -13.71 15.56
N GLY A 276 -18.33 -13.79 15.06
CA GLY A 276 -17.57 -15.04 14.90
C GLY A 276 -16.23 -14.95 15.60
N ASP A 277 -16.03 -15.91 16.48
CA ASP A 277 -14.86 -16.14 17.34
C ASP A 277 -13.58 -16.38 16.52
N PHE A 278 -12.46 -15.77 16.92
CA PHE A 278 -11.17 -15.86 16.26
C PHE A 278 -10.26 -16.86 16.97
N THR A 279 -10.02 -18.00 16.36
CA THR A 279 -8.87 -18.84 16.67
C THR A 279 -7.73 -18.52 15.69
N GLU A 280 -6.57 -18.22 16.26
CA GLU A 280 -5.31 -18.04 15.51
C GLU A 280 -4.82 -19.39 14.98
N ASP A 281 -4.89 -19.62 13.68
CA ASP A 281 -4.08 -20.64 13.02
C ASP A 281 -2.86 -19.96 12.36
N ARG A 282 -1.72 -20.15 13.01
CA ARG A 282 -0.40 -19.91 12.42
C ARG A 282 -0.05 -21.11 11.58
N ASP A 283 -0.30 -21.05 10.29
CA ASP A 283 0.33 -21.99 9.36
C ASP A 283 1.14 -21.25 8.30
N ASN A 284 2.42 -21.59 8.32
CA ASN A 284 3.50 -21.00 7.56
C ASN A 284 3.75 -21.92 6.36
N SER A 285 3.14 -21.66 5.21
CA SER A 285 3.69 -22.16 3.94
C SER A 285 2.89 -21.69 2.73
N SER A 286 3.44 -20.81 1.97
CA SER A 286 3.63 -20.84 0.52
C SER A 286 4.01 -19.44 0.01
N LYS A 287 5.25 -19.33 -0.44
CA LYS A 287 5.85 -18.13 -1.03
C LYS A 287 5.12 -17.75 -2.32
N ASP A 288 4.77 -16.51 -2.41
CA ASP A 288 3.99 -15.92 -3.50
C ASP A 288 4.86 -15.60 -4.71
N THR A 289 4.46 -15.96 -5.94
CA THR A 289 5.33 -15.88 -7.13
C THR A 289 5.76 -14.45 -7.48
N VAL A 290 4.95 -13.42 -7.20
CA VAL A 290 5.37 -12.01 -7.37
C VAL A 290 6.08 -11.50 -6.12
N GLU A 291 5.71 -11.99 -4.94
CA GLU A 291 6.37 -11.72 -3.67
C GLU A 291 7.62 -12.58 -3.52
N GLU A 292 7.62 -13.82 -4.01
CA GLU A 292 8.77 -14.71 -4.10
C GLU A 292 9.90 -14.10 -4.94
N VAL A 293 9.60 -13.39 -6.05
CA VAL A 293 10.62 -12.67 -6.83
C VAL A 293 11.14 -11.46 -6.05
N VAL A 294 10.30 -10.75 -5.30
CA VAL A 294 10.74 -9.63 -4.44
C VAL A 294 11.42 -10.15 -3.17
N GLU A 295 10.93 -11.22 -2.54
CA GLU A 295 11.58 -11.87 -1.39
C GLU A 295 12.84 -12.63 -1.75
N VAL A 296 12.90 -13.37 -2.87
CA VAL A 296 14.12 -14.04 -3.34
C VAL A 296 15.21 -13.03 -3.68
N ILE A 297 14.85 -11.86 -4.24
CA ILE A 297 15.81 -10.77 -4.44
C ILE A 297 16.20 -10.15 -3.08
N GLU A 298 15.31 -10.13 -2.08
CA GLU A 298 15.62 -9.68 -0.73
C GLU A 298 16.49 -10.69 0.05
N GLU A 299 16.25 -12.00 -0.06
CA GLU A 299 17.03 -13.06 0.59
C GLU A 299 18.45 -13.22 -0.02
N GLN A 300 18.59 -13.08 -1.34
CA GLN A 300 19.91 -13.15 -1.99
C GLN A 300 20.83 -11.96 -1.66
N ASN A 301 20.29 -10.88 -1.09
CA ASN A 301 21.03 -9.70 -0.68
C ASN A 301 21.15 -9.54 0.85
N GLU A 302 20.78 -10.54 1.65
CA GLU A 302 21.19 -10.58 3.06
C GLU A 302 22.66 -10.98 3.15
N PRO A 303 23.55 -10.15 3.73
CA PRO A 303 24.93 -10.57 3.97
C PRO A 303 24.89 -11.73 4.96
N ALA A 304 25.52 -12.86 4.58
CA ALA A 304 25.72 -13.99 5.46
C ALA A 304 26.22 -13.49 6.82
N ALA A 305 25.47 -13.79 7.87
CA ALA A 305 25.90 -13.50 9.22
C ALA A 305 27.22 -14.22 9.43
N ALA A 306 28.29 -13.47 9.59
CA ALA A 306 29.60 -14.00 9.96
C ALA A 306 29.48 -14.66 11.33
N THR A 307 29.70 -15.97 11.35
CA THR A 307 29.97 -16.75 12.57
C THR A 307 31.23 -16.27 13.25
#